data_5cfe5454645c13b793e0ea1d0e85f6c6
#
_entry.id   5cfe5454645c13b793e0ea1d0e85f6c6
#
_cell.length_a   1.000
_cell.length_b   1.000
_cell.length_c   1.000
_cell.angle_alpha   90.00
_cell.angle_beta   90.00
_cell.angle_gamma   90.00
#
_symmetry.space_group_name_H-M   'P 1'
#
loop_
_entity.id
_entity.type
_entity.pdbx_description
1 polymer ?
#
loop_
_entity_poly.entity_id
_entity_poly.type
_entity_poly.pdbx_seq_one_letter_code
_entity_poly.pdbx_strand_id
1 'polypeptide(L)'
;ALAYYAQPRATADIDLNVFVPDTDAARAVGPLRRIGVTAGEDVLVRAKVDGQVRLSWGETPVDLFFSYDAFHDAAERAVRRVPFAEHTIPILSAEHLVVCKVVFNRPRDWVDIEAMRDAGAPLDAAEVIRWVERIVGDDDARYERVVTLLTQ
;
A
#
# COMPACT_ATOMS: atom_id res chain seq x y z
N ALA A 1 5.79 -0.75 -5.75
CA ALA A 1 4.81 -1.53 -6.52
C ALA A 1 4.40 -0.82 -7.82
N LEU A 2 4.02 0.48 -7.78
CA LEU A 2 3.51 1.22 -8.94
C LEU A 2 4.38 1.06 -10.21
N ALA A 3 5.69 1.19 -10.09
CA ALA A 3 6.64 1.08 -11.21
C ALA A 3 6.62 -0.28 -11.94
N TYR A 4 5.98 -1.29 -11.37
CA TYR A 4 5.76 -2.58 -12.00
C TYR A 4 4.49 -2.61 -12.86
N TYR A 5 3.47 -1.84 -12.46
CA TYR A 5 2.14 -1.84 -13.10
C TYR A 5 1.91 -0.67 -14.07
N ALA A 6 2.72 0.38 -13.99
CA ALA A 6 2.62 1.57 -14.82
C ALA A 6 4.01 2.17 -15.08
N GLN A 7 4.07 3.24 -15.88
CA GLN A 7 5.33 3.93 -16.09
C GLN A 7 5.93 4.42 -14.77
N PRO A 8 7.22 4.16 -14.50
CA PRO A 8 7.89 4.62 -13.31
C PRO A 8 7.85 6.13 -13.20
N ARG A 9 7.53 6.64 -12.02
CA ARG A 9 7.73 8.04 -11.65
C ARG A 9 8.67 8.13 -10.45
N ALA A 10 9.34 9.26 -10.30
CA ALA A 10 10.18 9.50 -9.16
C ALA A 10 9.36 9.48 -7.86
N THR A 11 9.86 8.80 -6.83
CA THR A 11 9.36 8.81 -5.47
C THR A 11 10.52 9.08 -4.53
N ALA A 12 10.24 9.79 -3.43
CA ALA A 12 11.24 10.12 -2.42
C ALA A 12 11.10 9.23 -1.16
N ASP A 13 10.09 8.39 -1.11
CA ASP A 13 9.68 7.58 0.03
C ASP A 13 9.66 6.07 -0.31
N ILE A 14 9.79 5.26 0.70
CA ILE A 14 9.65 3.80 0.64
C ILE A 14 8.41 3.42 1.43
N ASP A 15 7.39 2.88 0.74
CA ASP A 15 6.17 2.37 1.36
C ASP A 15 6.28 0.85 1.55
N LEU A 16 6.12 0.38 2.78
CA LEU A 16 6.19 -1.03 3.15
C LEU A 16 4.89 -1.47 3.83
N ASN A 17 4.14 -2.35 3.18
CA ASN A 17 3.07 -3.08 3.85
C ASN A 17 3.71 -4.26 4.58
N VAL A 18 3.65 -4.24 5.91
CA VAL A 18 4.19 -5.26 6.78
C VAL A 18 3.03 -6.08 7.34
N PHE A 19 2.97 -7.37 6.95
CA PHE A 19 1.89 -8.26 7.37
C PHE A 19 2.15 -8.78 8.80
N VAL A 20 2.24 -7.81 9.71
CA VAL A 20 2.42 -7.99 11.15
C VAL A 20 1.35 -7.14 11.82
N PRO A 21 0.65 -7.65 12.84
CA PRO A 21 -0.31 -6.85 13.58
C PRO A 21 0.31 -5.57 14.14
N ASP A 22 -0.46 -4.48 14.15
CA ASP A 22 -0.07 -3.21 14.74
C ASP A 22 0.33 -3.33 16.21
N THR A 23 -0.30 -4.29 16.93
CA THR A 23 0.03 -4.63 18.33
C THR A 23 1.39 -5.30 18.50
N ASP A 24 1.99 -5.82 17.42
CA ASP A 24 3.30 -6.50 17.40
C ASP A 24 4.31 -5.77 16.49
N ALA A 25 4.17 -4.45 16.36
CA ALA A 25 4.99 -3.60 15.50
C ALA A 25 6.51 -3.75 15.71
N ALA A 26 6.94 -4.15 16.92
CA ALA A 26 8.34 -4.39 17.25
C ALA A 26 8.99 -5.44 16.32
N ARG A 27 8.22 -6.43 15.82
CA ARG A 27 8.70 -7.44 14.88
C ARG A 27 9.12 -6.87 13.53
N ALA A 28 8.47 -5.81 13.09
CA ALA A 28 8.82 -5.11 11.84
C ALA A 28 9.91 -4.04 12.07
N VAL A 29 9.76 -3.23 13.12
CA VAL A 29 10.68 -2.13 13.41
C VAL A 29 12.08 -2.62 13.80
N GLY A 30 12.17 -3.70 14.57
CA GLY A 30 13.44 -4.26 15.05
C GLY A 30 14.43 -4.62 13.92
N PRO A 31 14.03 -5.41 12.90
CA PRO A 31 14.88 -5.69 11.74
C PRO A 31 15.35 -4.45 10.99
N LEU A 32 14.47 -3.46 10.79
CA LEU A 32 14.79 -2.22 10.09
C LEU A 32 15.82 -1.38 10.85
N ARG A 33 15.72 -1.31 12.18
CA ARG A 33 16.74 -0.66 13.00
C ARG A 33 18.13 -1.28 12.83
N ARG A 34 18.23 -2.60 12.65
CA ARG A 34 19.52 -3.29 12.44
C ARG A 34 20.21 -2.92 11.12
N ILE A 35 19.45 -2.44 10.14
CA ILE A 35 20.00 -1.97 8.85
C ILE A 35 20.10 -0.43 8.77
N GLY A 36 19.99 0.25 9.92
CA GLY A 36 20.20 1.69 10.01
C GLY A 36 18.96 2.57 9.83
N VAL A 37 17.75 1.97 9.82
CA VAL A 37 16.51 2.75 9.84
C VAL A 37 16.29 3.29 11.26
N THR A 38 16.05 4.59 11.37
CA THR A 38 15.77 5.26 12.65
C THR A 38 14.27 5.39 12.88
N ALA A 39 13.87 5.27 14.13
CA ALA A 39 12.48 5.34 14.57
C ALA A 39 12.39 6.18 15.86
N GLY A 40 11.36 7.02 15.95
CA GLY A 40 11.06 7.78 17.17
C GLY A 40 10.79 6.87 18.38
N GLU A 41 10.86 7.44 19.58
CA GLU A 41 10.60 6.70 20.82
C GLU A 41 9.14 6.22 20.93
N ASP A 42 8.20 6.98 20.35
CA ASP A 42 6.77 6.74 20.34
C ASP A 42 6.30 5.78 19.23
N VAL A 43 7.21 5.25 18.42
CA VAL A 43 6.90 4.47 17.20
C VAL A 43 5.95 3.30 17.46
N LEU A 44 6.12 2.58 18.57
CA LEU A 44 5.26 1.42 18.89
C LEU A 44 3.85 1.85 19.35
N VAL A 45 3.76 3.01 20.00
CA VAL A 45 2.46 3.58 20.39
C VAL A 45 1.71 4.05 19.16
N ARG A 46 2.37 4.79 18.29
CA ARG A 46 1.78 5.28 17.04
C ARG A 46 1.36 4.16 16.11
N ALA A 47 2.17 3.10 15.98
CA ALA A 47 1.80 1.93 15.20
C ALA A 47 0.44 1.37 15.63
N LYS A 48 0.22 1.26 16.94
CA LYS A 48 -1.02 0.73 17.51
C LYS A 48 -2.23 1.68 17.36
N VAL A 49 -1.99 3.00 17.38
CA VAL A 49 -3.07 3.99 17.29
C VAL A 49 -3.45 4.27 15.84
N ASP A 50 -2.46 4.41 14.97
CA ASP A 50 -2.63 4.89 13.61
C ASP A 50 -2.60 3.76 12.56
N GLY A 51 -2.21 2.53 12.94
CA GLY A 51 -1.98 1.41 12.02
C GLY A 51 -0.80 1.63 11.07
N GLN A 52 -0.08 2.74 11.24
CA GLN A 52 1.06 3.12 10.38
C GLN A 52 2.08 3.95 11.15
N VAL A 53 3.34 3.93 10.69
CA VAL A 53 4.40 4.79 11.24
C VAL A 53 5.35 5.23 10.15
N ARG A 54 5.87 6.47 10.31
CA ARG A 54 6.95 6.99 9.49
C ARG A 54 8.29 6.83 10.21
N LEU A 55 9.25 6.25 9.52
CA LEU A 55 10.62 6.05 9.92
C LEU A 55 11.54 6.82 8.96
N SER A 56 12.86 6.79 9.19
CA SER A 56 13.84 7.41 8.30
C SER A 56 15.03 6.48 8.07
N TRP A 57 15.42 6.33 6.81
CA TRP A 57 16.66 5.67 6.42
C TRP A 57 17.59 6.71 5.79
N GLY A 58 18.46 7.29 6.63
CA GLY A 58 19.16 8.53 6.27
C GLY A 58 18.14 9.64 6.01
N GLU A 59 18.15 10.23 4.82
CA GLU A 59 17.19 11.25 4.39
C GLU A 59 15.92 10.68 3.74
N THR A 60 15.86 9.36 3.52
CA THR A 60 14.72 8.71 2.86
C THR A 60 13.64 8.36 3.88
N PRO A 61 12.40 8.90 3.74
CA PRO A 61 11.27 8.47 4.55
C PRO A 61 10.91 7.01 4.25
N VAL A 62 10.57 6.25 5.30
CA VAL A 62 10.08 4.88 5.20
C VAL A 62 8.76 4.79 5.94
N ASP A 63 7.68 4.57 5.21
CA ASP A 63 6.34 4.41 5.77
C ASP A 63 6.01 2.94 5.92
N LEU A 64 5.69 2.51 7.14
CA LEU A 64 5.21 1.16 7.44
C LEU A 64 3.71 1.19 7.64
N PHE A 65 3.01 0.29 6.97
CA PHE A 65 1.57 0.03 7.12
C PHE A 65 1.39 -1.36 7.72
N PHE A 66 0.70 -1.45 8.86
CA PHE A 66 0.51 -2.68 9.63
C PHE A 66 -0.81 -3.36 9.29
N SER A 67 -0.92 -4.66 9.60
CA SER A 67 -2.15 -5.41 9.44
C SER A 67 -3.08 -5.23 10.64
N TYR A 68 -4.34 -4.86 10.40
CA TYR A 68 -5.36 -4.72 11.44
C TYR A 68 -6.76 -5.15 10.99
N ASP A 69 -6.94 -5.58 9.74
CA ASP A 69 -8.23 -6.02 9.22
C ASP A 69 -8.12 -7.07 8.11
N ALA A 70 -9.26 -7.58 7.65
CA ALA A 70 -9.37 -8.61 6.64
C ALA A 70 -8.83 -8.20 5.25
N PHE A 71 -8.75 -6.90 4.96
CA PHE A 71 -8.13 -6.40 3.73
C PHE A 71 -6.63 -6.73 3.71
N HIS A 72 -5.93 -6.52 4.83
CA HIS A 72 -4.51 -6.81 4.94
C HIS A 72 -4.23 -8.31 4.81
N ASP A 73 -5.10 -9.18 5.37
CA ASP A 73 -4.99 -10.63 5.20
C ASP A 73 -5.16 -11.05 3.73
N ALA A 74 -6.07 -10.39 3.00
CA ALA A 74 -6.26 -10.64 1.57
C ALA A 74 -5.05 -10.14 0.77
N ALA A 75 -4.53 -8.95 1.09
CA ALA A 75 -3.36 -8.38 0.45
C ALA A 75 -2.12 -9.27 0.64
N GLU A 76 -1.91 -9.84 1.85
CA GLU A 76 -0.82 -10.79 2.12
C GLU A 76 -0.90 -12.02 1.22
N ARG A 77 -2.08 -12.63 1.12
CA ARG A 77 -2.31 -13.81 0.26
C ARG A 77 -2.11 -13.53 -1.22
N ALA A 78 -2.35 -12.28 -1.66
CA ALA A 78 -2.27 -11.86 -3.05
C ALA A 78 -0.91 -11.21 -3.42
N VAL A 79 0.07 -11.21 -2.51
CA VAL A 79 1.42 -10.67 -2.76
C VAL A 79 2.01 -11.30 -4.01
N ARG A 80 2.52 -10.45 -4.89
CA ARG A 80 3.26 -10.87 -6.08
C ARG A 80 4.76 -10.76 -5.86
N ARG A 81 5.50 -11.76 -6.35
CA ARG A 81 6.97 -11.73 -6.35
C ARG A 81 7.45 -11.31 -7.74
N VAL A 82 8.17 -10.21 -7.79
CA VAL A 82 8.62 -9.63 -9.06
C VAL A 82 10.14 -9.44 -9.08
N PRO A 83 10.79 -9.55 -10.26
CA PRO A 83 12.20 -9.23 -10.39
C PRO A 83 12.49 -7.77 -10.05
N PHE A 84 13.57 -7.54 -9.30
CA PHE A 84 14.09 -6.22 -9.00
C PHE A 84 15.61 -6.29 -8.92
N ALA A 85 16.29 -5.75 -9.92
CA ALA A 85 17.73 -5.97 -10.14
C ALA A 85 18.07 -7.48 -10.12
N GLU A 86 19.00 -7.89 -9.28
CA GLU A 86 19.43 -9.30 -9.13
C GLU A 86 18.59 -10.06 -8.09
N HIS A 87 17.52 -9.45 -7.57
CA HIS A 87 16.68 -10.02 -6.52
C HIS A 87 15.23 -10.19 -6.98
N THR A 88 14.47 -10.90 -6.17
CA THR A 88 13.01 -10.96 -6.27
C THR A 88 12.42 -10.32 -5.04
N ILE A 89 11.54 -9.34 -5.22
CA ILE A 89 10.88 -8.63 -4.12
C ILE A 89 9.39 -8.89 -4.11
N PRO A 90 8.76 -8.94 -2.93
CA PRO A 90 7.31 -8.94 -2.81
C PRO A 90 6.75 -7.55 -3.08
N ILE A 91 5.64 -7.48 -3.81
CA ILE A 91 4.85 -6.26 -4.00
C ILE A 91 3.36 -6.56 -3.81
N LEU A 92 2.56 -5.55 -3.51
CA LEU A 92 1.10 -5.67 -3.53
C LEU A 92 0.63 -6.08 -4.93
N SER A 93 -0.43 -6.86 -5.02
CA SER A 93 -1.14 -7.06 -6.29
C SER A 93 -1.67 -5.72 -6.81
N ALA A 94 -2.01 -5.66 -8.09
CA ALA A 94 -2.54 -4.45 -8.70
C ALA A 94 -3.84 -3.99 -8.01
N GLU A 95 -4.74 -4.93 -7.71
CA GLU A 95 -6.01 -4.70 -7.03
C GLU A 95 -5.80 -4.05 -5.66
N HIS A 96 -4.96 -4.66 -4.81
CA HIS A 96 -4.72 -4.16 -3.46
C HIS A 96 -3.97 -2.83 -3.46
N LEU A 97 -3.09 -2.59 -4.45
CA LEU A 97 -2.46 -1.28 -4.62
C LEU A 97 -3.49 -0.21 -5.00
N VAL A 98 -4.43 -0.51 -5.91
CA VAL A 98 -5.51 0.40 -6.28
C VAL A 98 -6.41 0.70 -5.08
N VAL A 99 -6.82 -0.31 -4.31
CA VAL A 99 -7.61 -0.11 -3.09
C VAL A 99 -6.91 0.85 -2.11
N CYS A 100 -5.62 0.63 -1.81
CA CYS A 100 -4.86 1.55 -0.95
C CYS A 100 -4.89 2.99 -1.49
N LYS A 101 -4.71 3.18 -2.79
CA LYS A 101 -4.73 4.49 -3.42
C LYS A 101 -6.11 5.18 -3.34
N VAL A 102 -7.19 4.44 -3.55
CA VAL A 102 -8.56 4.94 -3.38
C VAL A 102 -8.79 5.37 -1.92
N VAL A 103 -8.36 4.57 -0.96
CA VAL A 103 -8.51 4.89 0.48
C VAL A 103 -7.73 6.15 0.86
N PHE A 104 -6.48 6.31 0.39
CA PHE A 104 -5.69 7.53 0.61
C PHE A 104 -6.27 8.75 -0.09
N ASN A 105 -6.88 8.58 -1.26
CA ASN A 105 -7.66 9.60 -1.98
C ASN A 105 -6.90 10.91 -2.29
N ARG A 106 -5.58 10.87 -2.44
CA ARG A 106 -4.81 12.05 -2.85
C ARG A 106 -4.97 12.27 -4.38
N PRO A 107 -4.91 13.51 -4.89
CA PRO A 107 -5.01 13.76 -6.34
C PRO A 107 -4.06 12.89 -7.17
N ARG A 108 -2.82 12.71 -6.71
CA ARG A 108 -1.83 11.86 -7.38
C ARG A 108 -2.19 10.37 -7.41
N ASP A 109 -2.95 9.89 -6.40
CA ASP A 109 -3.34 8.47 -6.33
C ASP A 109 -4.29 8.11 -7.46
N TRP A 110 -5.18 9.01 -7.84
CA TRP A 110 -6.09 8.82 -8.97
C TRP A 110 -5.36 8.81 -10.30
N VAL A 111 -4.38 9.69 -10.49
CA VAL A 111 -3.50 9.67 -11.68
C VAL A 111 -2.75 8.34 -11.79
N ASP A 112 -2.26 7.82 -10.67
CA ASP A 112 -1.58 6.52 -10.63
C ASP A 112 -2.53 5.36 -11.00
N ILE A 113 -3.80 5.40 -10.54
CA ILE A 113 -4.81 4.38 -10.88
C ILE A 113 -5.14 4.42 -12.38
N GLU A 114 -5.34 5.61 -12.93
CA GLU A 114 -5.55 5.81 -14.38
C GLU A 114 -4.37 5.27 -15.17
N ALA A 115 -3.14 5.58 -14.76
CA ALA A 115 -1.93 5.10 -15.42
C ALA A 115 -1.80 3.56 -15.36
N MET A 116 -2.21 2.93 -14.25
CA MET A 116 -2.24 1.46 -14.13
C MET A 116 -3.26 0.84 -15.08
N ARG A 117 -4.48 1.41 -15.16
CA ARG A 117 -5.52 0.97 -16.11
C ARG A 117 -5.03 1.08 -17.55
N ASP A 118 -4.52 2.25 -17.92
CA ASP A 118 -4.10 2.56 -19.29
C ASP A 118 -2.87 1.75 -19.74
N ALA A 119 -2.03 1.34 -18.80
CA ALA A 119 -0.94 0.41 -19.05
C ALA A 119 -1.39 -1.06 -19.17
N GLY A 120 -2.68 -1.36 -19.01
CA GLY A 120 -3.21 -2.73 -19.06
C GLY A 120 -2.77 -3.58 -17.86
N ALA A 121 -2.60 -2.97 -16.69
CA ALA A 121 -2.32 -3.75 -15.48
C ALA A 121 -3.42 -4.82 -15.27
N PRO A 122 -3.07 -6.04 -14.83
CA PRO A 122 -4.04 -7.11 -14.62
C PRO A 122 -4.90 -6.79 -13.39
N LEU A 123 -5.98 -6.04 -13.60
CA LEU A 123 -6.91 -5.58 -12.57
C LEU A 123 -8.22 -6.35 -12.62
N ASP A 124 -8.57 -7.04 -11.55
CA ASP A 124 -9.95 -7.47 -11.31
C ASP A 124 -10.74 -6.29 -10.72
N ALA A 125 -11.48 -5.58 -11.58
CA ALA A 125 -12.29 -4.44 -11.18
C ALA A 125 -13.34 -4.81 -10.12
N ALA A 126 -13.92 -6.01 -10.19
CA ALA A 126 -14.92 -6.46 -9.23
C ALA A 126 -14.31 -6.67 -7.85
N GLU A 127 -13.07 -7.17 -7.77
CA GLU A 127 -12.35 -7.29 -6.50
C GLU A 127 -12.05 -5.92 -5.90
N VAL A 128 -11.56 -4.97 -6.68
CA VAL A 128 -11.29 -3.60 -6.22
C VAL A 128 -12.55 -2.95 -5.68
N ILE A 129 -13.64 -2.96 -6.47
CA ILE A 129 -14.92 -2.33 -6.09
C ILE A 129 -15.45 -2.92 -4.79
N ARG A 130 -15.44 -4.24 -4.67
CA ARG A 130 -15.88 -4.94 -3.44
C ARG A 130 -15.08 -4.56 -2.20
N TRP A 131 -13.75 -4.40 -2.31
CA TRP A 131 -12.92 -3.94 -1.19
C TRP A 131 -13.14 -2.48 -0.86
N VAL A 132 -13.27 -1.61 -1.85
CA VAL A 132 -13.54 -0.18 -1.63
C VAL A 132 -14.90 -0.01 -0.95
N GLU A 133 -15.96 -0.67 -1.44
CA GLU A 133 -17.28 -0.67 -0.81
C GLU A 133 -17.21 -1.07 0.67
N ARG A 134 -16.49 -2.15 0.96
CA ARG A 134 -16.35 -2.64 2.34
C ARG A 134 -15.61 -1.69 3.27
N ILE A 135 -14.62 -0.92 2.76
CA ILE A 135 -13.76 -0.06 3.57
C ILE A 135 -14.39 1.32 3.75
N VAL A 136 -14.96 1.89 2.70
CA VAL A 136 -15.45 3.28 2.72
C VAL A 136 -16.97 3.41 2.66
N GLY A 137 -17.68 2.37 2.23
CA GLY A 137 -19.13 2.39 1.98
C GLY A 137 -19.47 2.72 0.53
N ASP A 138 -20.69 2.38 0.13
CA ASP A 138 -21.21 2.60 -1.23
C ASP A 138 -21.73 4.04 -1.44
N ASP A 139 -21.92 4.80 -0.38
CA ASP A 139 -22.30 6.21 -0.36
C ASP A 139 -21.09 7.18 -0.39
N ASP A 140 -19.86 6.66 -0.33
CA ASP A 140 -18.64 7.47 -0.39
C ASP A 140 -18.30 7.86 -1.84
N ALA A 141 -17.95 9.14 -2.06
CA ALA A 141 -17.56 9.65 -3.39
C ALA A 141 -16.35 8.91 -4.03
N ARG A 142 -15.49 8.29 -3.20
CA ARG A 142 -14.37 7.44 -3.69
C ARG A 142 -14.88 6.18 -4.34
N TYR A 143 -15.95 5.60 -3.79
CA TYR A 143 -16.59 4.41 -4.36
C TYR A 143 -17.19 4.72 -5.74
N GLU A 144 -18.02 5.75 -5.86
CA GLU A 144 -18.58 6.16 -7.16
C GLU A 144 -17.48 6.41 -8.19
N ARG A 145 -16.42 7.11 -7.78
CA ARG A 145 -15.31 7.45 -8.68
C ARG A 145 -14.56 6.21 -9.17
N VAL A 146 -14.24 5.25 -8.30
CA VAL A 146 -13.50 4.04 -8.71
C VAL A 146 -14.36 3.14 -9.58
N VAL A 147 -15.66 3.00 -9.28
CA VAL A 147 -16.61 2.27 -10.14
C VAL A 147 -16.61 2.86 -11.54
N THR A 148 -16.81 4.19 -11.66
CA THR A 148 -16.79 4.87 -12.95
C THR A 148 -15.49 4.64 -13.70
N LEU A 149 -14.35 4.74 -13.00
CA LEU A 149 -13.03 4.63 -13.62
C LEU A 149 -12.72 3.21 -14.14
N LEU A 150 -13.16 2.18 -13.43
CA LEU A 150 -12.80 0.78 -13.76
C LEU A 150 -13.86 0.05 -14.61
N THR A 151 -15.03 0.64 -14.84
CA THR A 151 -16.09 0.04 -15.65
C THR A 151 -16.28 0.69 -17.03
N GLN A 152 -15.49 1.71 -17.34
CA GLN A 152 -15.39 2.33 -18.69
C GLN A 152 -14.31 1.64 -19.51
#